data_c1da0e07c5c4e20ded1ca691b1d6ae8c
#
_entry.id   c1da0e07c5c4e20ded1ca691b1d6ae8c
#
_cell.length_a   1.000
_cell.length_b   1.000
_cell.length_c   1.000
_cell.angle_alpha   90.00
_cell.angle_beta   90.00
_cell.angle_gamma   90.00
#
_symmetry.space_group_name_H-M   'P 1'
#
loop_
_entity.id
_entity.type
_entity.pdbx_description
1 polymer ?
#
loop_
_entity_poly.entity_id
_entity_poly.type
_entity_poly.pdbx_seq_one_letter_code
_entity_poly.pdbx_strand_id
1 'polypeptide(L)'
;MKFFLRHRRTRILQLGLIGPAILFLAGCAFLKQCAYEGFKRDDWQQPQKVVETLALRPGALVADLGSGSGYFTFRLATAVGPQGKVYAVDIDREMNDLVARAAKEKNTGNVEVILARPDDPLLPASGVDLLFTVNTYHHFENRVAYFMGLKKYLRPGGRIAIIDFDRRAWFEGMWKHYTPAEFIKREMEQAGYDLQRELTFLDRQSFLIFAPNAPAGPGSSPQGIAPMQN
;
A
#
# COMPACT_ATOMS: atom_id res chain seq x y z
N MET A 1 -1.98 62.76 45.23
CA MET A 1 -3.09 62.23 44.40
C MET A 1 -2.55 61.09 43.59
N LYS A 2 -2.90 59.83 44.00
CA LYS A 2 -2.41 58.57 43.49
C LYS A 2 -3.42 58.07 42.44
N PHE A 3 -2.97 57.19 41.59
CA PHE A 3 -3.63 56.25 40.70
C PHE A 3 -3.36 56.38 39.17
N PHE A 4 -2.86 55.33 38.64
CA PHE A 4 -3.01 54.61 37.40
C PHE A 4 -1.69 54.24 36.72
N LEU A 5 -1.19 53.04 37.08
CA LEU A 5 -0.32 52.24 36.21
C LEU A 5 -0.43 50.77 36.63
N ARG A 6 -1.38 50.06 36.02
CA ARG A 6 -1.37 48.59 36.04
C ARG A 6 -2.24 48.06 34.89
N HIS A 7 -1.71 47.05 34.18
CA HIS A 7 -2.31 46.25 33.12
C HIS A 7 -1.86 46.54 31.68
N ARG A 8 -0.62 46.17 31.40
CA ARG A 8 -0.22 45.77 30.04
C ARG A 8 1.00 44.84 30.07
N ARG A 9 0.92 43.61 30.66
CA ARG A 9 2.04 42.63 30.60
C ARG A 9 1.63 41.18 30.54
N THR A 10 0.48 40.81 30.00
CA THR A 10 0.06 39.41 30.00
C THR A 10 -0.41 38.84 28.65
N ARG A 11 -0.17 39.51 27.51
CA ARG A 11 -0.58 38.96 26.19
C ARG A 11 0.54 38.59 25.25
N ILE A 12 1.81 38.75 25.62
CA ILE A 12 2.94 38.45 24.70
C ILE A 12 3.52 37.05 24.90
N LEU A 13 3.22 36.34 26.00
CA LEU A 13 3.80 35.03 26.29
C LEU A 13 3.05 33.83 25.67
N GLN A 14 1.84 33.97 25.16
CA GLN A 14 1.08 32.86 24.58
C GLN A 14 1.30 32.64 23.07
N LEU A 15 1.83 33.64 22.36
CA LEU A 15 2.14 33.48 20.91
C LEU A 15 3.50 32.87 20.63
N GLY A 16 4.39 32.82 21.62
CA GLY A 16 5.76 32.30 21.44
C GLY A 16 5.91 30.77 21.47
N LEU A 17 4.91 30.02 21.97
CA LEU A 17 4.98 28.57 22.13
C LEU A 17 4.24 27.78 21.03
N ILE A 18 3.36 28.44 20.28
CA ILE A 18 2.60 27.80 19.19
C ILE A 18 3.46 27.63 17.93
N GLY A 19 4.33 28.59 17.65
CA GLY A 19 5.22 28.56 16.47
C GLY A 19 6.18 27.36 16.44
N PRO A 20 6.96 27.08 17.48
CA PRO A 20 7.88 25.93 17.49
C PRO A 20 7.18 24.59 17.51
N ALA A 21 6.00 24.47 18.11
CA ALA A 21 5.21 23.23 18.08
C ALA A 21 4.68 22.92 16.68
N ILE A 22 4.21 23.91 15.95
CA ILE A 22 3.75 23.75 14.54
C ILE A 22 4.94 23.38 13.62
N LEU A 23 6.10 24.03 13.81
CA LEU A 23 7.32 23.72 13.08
C LEU A 23 7.83 22.29 13.37
N PHE A 24 7.73 21.83 14.62
CA PHE A 24 8.12 20.48 15.01
C PHE A 24 7.19 19.42 14.42
N LEU A 25 5.87 19.62 14.45
CA LEU A 25 4.88 18.72 13.85
C LEU A 25 5.00 18.67 12.32
N ALA A 26 5.20 19.80 11.67
CA ALA A 26 5.45 19.87 10.22
C ALA A 26 6.76 19.18 9.85
N GLY A 27 7.80 19.30 10.67
CA GLY A 27 9.08 18.61 10.50
C GLY A 27 8.96 17.09 10.61
N CYS A 28 8.16 16.57 11.54
CA CYS A 28 7.91 15.14 11.68
C CYS A 28 7.17 14.55 10.48
N ALA A 29 6.12 15.23 9.97
CA ALA A 29 5.40 14.79 8.79
C ALA A 29 6.28 14.81 7.53
N PHE A 30 7.11 15.84 7.37
CA PHE A 30 8.07 15.94 6.27
C PHE A 30 9.14 14.83 6.32
N LEU A 31 9.73 14.57 7.49
CA LEU A 31 10.72 13.50 7.66
C LEU A 31 10.09 12.13 7.38
N LYS A 32 8.86 11.90 7.82
CA LYS A 32 8.11 10.67 7.57
C LYS A 32 7.85 10.52 6.07
N GLN A 33 7.39 11.57 5.39
CA GLN A 33 7.21 11.57 3.94
C GLN A 33 8.51 11.24 3.20
N CYS A 34 9.64 11.88 3.57
CA CYS A 34 10.95 11.59 2.99
C CYS A 34 11.37 10.12 3.19
N ALA A 35 11.05 9.52 4.33
CA ALA A 35 11.31 8.11 4.59
C ALA A 35 10.49 7.19 3.66
N TYR A 36 9.22 7.52 3.41
CA TYR A 36 8.37 6.78 2.48
C TYR A 36 8.77 6.98 1.01
N GLU A 37 9.25 8.16 0.63
CA GLU A 37 9.65 8.46 -0.76
C GLU A 37 11.00 7.86 -1.12
N GLY A 38 11.92 7.71 -0.16
CA GLY A 38 13.25 7.13 -0.35
C GLY A 38 14.17 7.97 -1.27
N PHE A 39 15.47 7.82 -1.12
CA PHE A 39 16.43 8.53 -1.96
C PHE A 39 16.54 7.88 -3.34
N LYS A 40 16.40 8.67 -4.42
CA LYS A 40 16.45 8.21 -5.82
C LYS A 40 15.51 7.02 -6.10
N ARG A 41 14.31 7.03 -5.50
CA ARG A 41 13.36 5.92 -5.59
C ARG A 41 12.99 5.58 -7.03
N ASP A 42 12.84 6.57 -7.90
CA ASP A 42 12.51 6.38 -9.31
C ASP A 42 13.58 5.57 -10.08
N ASP A 43 14.87 5.73 -9.70
CA ASP A 43 15.97 5.04 -10.38
C ASP A 43 15.94 3.52 -10.11
N TRP A 44 15.76 3.11 -8.86
CA TRP A 44 15.82 1.69 -8.49
C TRP A 44 14.47 0.97 -8.49
N GLN A 45 13.37 1.70 -8.32
CA GLN A 45 12.02 1.11 -8.30
C GLN A 45 11.33 1.14 -9.68
N GLN A 46 11.86 1.91 -10.65
CA GLN A 46 11.40 1.98 -12.03
C GLN A 46 9.86 2.11 -12.14
N PRO A 47 9.23 3.11 -11.48
CA PRO A 47 7.79 3.14 -11.28
C PRO A 47 6.99 3.17 -12.58
N GLN A 48 7.51 3.80 -13.62
CA GLN A 48 6.86 3.81 -14.93
C GLN A 48 6.76 2.39 -15.50
N LYS A 49 7.88 1.65 -15.50
CA LYS A 49 7.93 0.27 -15.97
C LYS A 49 7.08 -0.68 -15.13
N VAL A 50 7.02 -0.45 -13.80
CA VAL A 50 6.11 -1.18 -12.92
C VAL A 50 4.66 -1.01 -13.37
N VAL A 51 4.20 0.24 -13.53
CA VAL A 51 2.81 0.54 -13.93
C VAL A 51 2.49 0.00 -15.32
N GLU A 52 3.40 0.15 -16.29
CA GLU A 52 3.25 -0.44 -17.63
C GLU A 52 3.10 -1.96 -17.58
N THR A 53 3.92 -2.63 -16.74
CA THR A 53 3.88 -4.10 -16.57
C THR A 53 2.56 -4.59 -15.97
N LEU A 54 1.88 -3.78 -15.16
CA LEU A 54 0.55 -4.08 -14.65
C LEU A 54 -0.51 -4.12 -15.76
N ALA A 55 -0.27 -3.55 -16.93
CA ALA A 55 -1.17 -3.56 -18.09
C ALA A 55 -2.62 -3.21 -17.71
N LEU A 56 -2.77 -2.08 -16.99
CA LEU A 56 -4.07 -1.59 -16.55
C LEU A 56 -4.89 -1.10 -17.74
N ARG A 57 -6.17 -1.48 -17.77
CA ARG A 57 -7.09 -0.96 -18.79
C ARG A 57 -7.66 0.38 -18.33
N PRO A 58 -7.94 1.32 -19.25
CA PRO A 58 -8.73 2.50 -18.93
C PRO A 58 -10.04 2.09 -18.27
N GLY A 59 -10.43 2.79 -17.20
CA GLY A 59 -11.63 2.45 -16.42
C GLY A 59 -11.41 1.38 -15.34
N ALA A 60 -10.21 0.82 -15.19
CA ALA A 60 -9.94 -0.18 -14.15
C ALA A 60 -10.09 0.40 -12.74
N LEU A 61 -10.51 -0.46 -11.80
CA LEU A 61 -10.54 -0.16 -10.38
C LEU A 61 -9.34 -0.82 -9.70
N VAL A 62 -8.53 -0.03 -9.02
CA VAL A 62 -7.28 -0.47 -8.38
C VAL A 62 -7.30 -0.09 -6.92
N ALA A 63 -6.83 -0.97 -6.03
CA ALA A 63 -6.52 -0.61 -4.65
C ALA A 63 -5.01 -0.64 -4.44
N ASP A 64 -4.45 0.46 -3.95
CA ASP A 64 -3.06 0.63 -3.54
C ASP A 64 -2.98 0.40 -2.03
N LEU A 65 -2.63 -0.83 -1.61
CA LEU A 65 -2.61 -1.26 -0.21
C LEU A 65 -1.28 -0.89 0.45
N GLY A 66 -1.33 -0.08 1.49
CA GLY A 66 -0.17 0.58 2.08
C GLY A 66 0.31 1.71 1.17
N SER A 67 -0.60 2.58 0.78
CA SER A 67 -0.35 3.66 -0.19
C SER A 67 0.70 4.69 0.28
N GLY A 68 0.93 4.80 1.58
CA GLY A 68 1.87 5.76 2.17
C GLY A 68 1.59 7.18 1.70
N SER A 69 2.62 7.87 1.19
CA SER A 69 2.50 9.23 0.63
C SER A 69 1.84 9.30 -0.75
N GLY A 70 1.37 8.18 -1.31
CA GLY A 70 0.73 8.12 -2.62
C GLY A 70 1.69 8.00 -3.81
N TYR A 71 2.91 7.54 -3.56
CA TYR A 71 3.95 7.42 -4.60
C TYR A 71 3.48 6.64 -5.84
N PHE A 72 2.83 5.49 -5.66
CA PHE A 72 2.22 4.75 -6.77
C PHE A 72 0.79 5.18 -7.05
N THR A 73 0.03 5.61 -6.05
CA THR A 73 -1.40 5.99 -6.18
C THR A 73 -1.66 6.89 -7.37
N PHE A 74 -0.90 8.00 -7.51
CA PHE A 74 -1.11 8.96 -8.60
C PHE A 74 -0.69 8.44 -9.98
N ARG A 75 0.33 7.58 -10.03
CA ARG A 75 0.76 6.92 -11.28
C ARG A 75 -0.28 5.91 -11.75
N LEU A 76 -0.86 5.16 -10.81
CA LEU A 76 -1.97 4.24 -11.07
C LEU A 76 -3.22 5.02 -11.53
N ALA A 77 -3.53 6.16 -10.87
CA ALA A 77 -4.66 7.01 -11.25
C ALA A 77 -4.54 7.56 -12.67
N THR A 78 -3.32 7.92 -13.08
CA THR A 78 -3.03 8.31 -14.46
C THR A 78 -3.24 7.14 -15.42
N ALA A 79 -2.77 5.95 -15.08
CA ALA A 79 -2.84 4.76 -15.93
C ALA A 79 -4.27 4.27 -16.16
N VAL A 80 -5.13 4.31 -15.13
CA VAL A 80 -6.53 3.90 -15.27
C VAL A 80 -7.42 4.97 -15.91
N GLY A 81 -6.92 6.21 -16.00
CA GLY A 81 -7.63 7.35 -16.60
C GLY A 81 -8.87 7.81 -15.81
N PRO A 82 -9.57 8.84 -16.29
CA PRO A 82 -10.63 9.51 -15.52
C PRO A 82 -11.89 8.64 -15.28
N GLN A 83 -12.07 7.58 -16.04
CA GLN A 83 -13.18 6.63 -15.86
C GLN A 83 -12.83 5.48 -14.90
N GLY A 84 -11.55 5.30 -14.57
CA GLY A 84 -11.08 4.36 -13.56
C GLY A 84 -11.09 4.98 -12.17
N LYS A 85 -10.71 4.19 -11.17
CA LYS A 85 -10.56 4.67 -9.81
C LYS A 85 -9.41 3.97 -9.11
N VAL A 86 -8.69 4.72 -8.28
CA VAL A 86 -7.67 4.19 -7.37
C VAL A 86 -8.10 4.45 -5.94
N TYR A 87 -8.21 3.39 -5.17
CA TYR A 87 -8.39 3.44 -3.73
C TYR A 87 -7.01 3.45 -3.07
N ALA A 88 -6.64 4.58 -2.49
CA ALA A 88 -5.44 4.72 -1.69
C ALA A 88 -5.76 4.26 -0.26
N VAL A 89 -5.21 3.12 0.12
CA VAL A 89 -5.59 2.41 1.35
C VAL A 89 -4.40 2.36 2.30
N ASP A 90 -4.51 2.99 3.46
CA ASP A 90 -3.48 2.93 4.49
C ASP A 90 -4.10 2.94 5.89
N ILE A 91 -3.41 2.35 6.87
CA ILE A 91 -3.78 2.40 8.29
C ILE A 91 -3.32 3.71 8.95
N ASP A 92 -2.39 4.43 8.32
CA ASP A 92 -1.83 5.67 8.82
C ASP A 92 -2.67 6.88 8.37
N ARG A 93 -3.37 7.49 9.33
CA ARG A 93 -4.21 8.67 9.07
C ARG A 93 -3.42 9.85 8.49
N GLU A 94 -2.18 10.08 8.95
CA GLU A 94 -1.38 11.20 8.45
C GLU A 94 -1.01 11.01 6.98
N MET A 95 -0.69 9.79 6.57
CA MET A 95 -0.41 9.45 5.17
C MET A 95 -1.67 9.61 4.32
N ASN A 96 -2.82 9.14 4.81
CA ASN A 96 -4.10 9.34 4.14
C ASN A 96 -4.44 10.82 3.94
N ASP A 97 -4.20 11.66 4.96
CA ASP A 97 -4.42 13.11 4.86
C ASP A 97 -3.46 13.77 3.85
N LEU A 98 -2.22 13.28 3.74
CA LEU A 98 -1.26 13.73 2.71
C LEU A 98 -1.76 13.39 1.31
N VAL A 99 -2.20 12.15 1.08
CA VAL A 99 -2.73 11.71 -0.22
C VAL A 99 -3.98 12.50 -0.59
N ALA A 100 -4.90 12.71 0.37
CA ALA A 100 -6.13 13.47 0.13
C ALA A 100 -5.83 14.93 -0.28
N ARG A 101 -4.89 15.59 0.39
CA ARG A 101 -4.44 16.95 0.02
C ARG A 101 -3.80 16.96 -1.36
N ALA A 102 -2.86 16.04 -1.62
CA ALA A 102 -2.18 15.95 -2.91
C ALA A 102 -3.16 15.64 -4.06
N ALA A 103 -4.18 14.81 -3.84
CA ALA A 103 -5.22 14.53 -4.84
C ALA A 103 -6.02 15.79 -5.20
N LYS A 104 -6.36 16.59 -4.20
CA LYS A 104 -7.05 17.88 -4.40
C LYS A 104 -6.17 18.89 -5.15
N GLU A 105 -4.91 19.04 -4.74
CA GLU A 105 -3.95 19.96 -5.37
C GLU A 105 -3.65 19.60 -6.83
N LYS A 106 -3.54 18.30 -7.12
CA LYS A 106 -3.31 17.77 -8.48
C LYS A 106 -4.59 17.68 -9.32
N ASN A 107 -5.74 18.01 -8.74
CA ASN A 107 -7.07 17.83 -9.37
C ASN A 107 -7.29 16.38 -9.88
N THR A 108 -6.85 15.39 -9.09
CA THR A 108 -6.96 13.97 -9.42
C THR A 108 -8.25 13.40 -8.84
N GLY A 109 -9.36 13.57 -9.59
CA GLY A 109 -10.72 13.22 -9.13
C GLY A 109 -11.01 11.72 -9.04
N ASN A 110 -10.14 10.87 -9.56
CA ASN A 110 -10.28 9.42 -9.57
C ASN A 110 -9.47 8.71 -8.47
N VAL A 111 -8.99 9.44 -7.45
CA VAL A 111 -8.37 8.89 -6.24
C VAL A 111 -9.35 9.01 -5.09
N GLU A 112 -9.57 7.90 -4.38
CA GLU A 112 -10.36 7.83 -3.14
C GLU A 112 -9.49 7.28 -2.02
N VAL A 113 -9.46 7.97 -0.87
CA VAL A 113 -8.62 7.60 0.27
C VAL A 113 -9.43 6.81 1.28
N ILE A 114 -8.90 5.67 1.72
CA ILE A 114 -9.53 4.79 2.70
C ILE A 114 -8.60 4.60 3.89
N LEU A 115 -9.08 4.97 5.09
CA LEU A 115 -8.43 4.61 6.34
C LEU A 115 -8.79 3.16 6.67
N ALA A 116 -7.84 2.27 6.45
CA ALA A 116 -8.01 0.83 6.67
C ALA A 116 -7.91 0.44 8.14
N ARG A 117 -8.33 -0.78 8.43
CA ARG A 117 -7.96 -1.51 9.65
C ARG A 117 -6.77 -2.42 9.38
N PRO A 118 -6.01 -2.83 10.40
CA PRO A 118 -4.89 -3.77 10.20
C PRO A 118 -5.29 -5.10 9.56
N ASP A 119 -6.54 -5.53 9.78
CA ASP A 119 -7.10 -6.81 9.33
C ASP A 119 -8.05 -6.70 8.12
N ASP A 120 -8.44 -5.49 7.71
CA ASP A 120 -9.38 -5.29 6.60
C ASP A 120 -9.12 -3.94 5.90
N PRO A 121 -8.92 -3.91 4.57
CA PRO A 121 -8.73 -2.68 3.80
C PRO A 121 -10.01 -1.85 3.65
N LEU A 122 -11.16 -2.36 4.03
CA LEU A 122 -12.48 -1.69 3.95
C LEU A 122 -12.84 -1.24 2.53
N LEU A 123 -12.44 -1.99 1.52
CA LEU A 123 -12.77 -1.68 0.13
C LEU A 123 -14.26 -1.83 -0.16
N PRO A 124 -14.79 -1.12 -1.17
CA PRO A 124 -16.17 -1.29 -1.61
C PRO A 124 -16.50 -2.72 -2.03
N ALA A 125 -17.71 -3.18 -1.74
CA ALA A 125 -18.19 -4.53 -2.11
C ALA A 125 -18.25 -4.76 -3.64
N SER A 126 -18.25 -3.69 -4.45
CA SER A 126 -18.15 -3.77 -5.91
C SER A 126 -16.86 -4.39 -6.41
N GLY A 127 -15.87 -4.48 -5.55
CA GLY A 127 -14.57 -5.07 -5.82
C GLY A 127 -13.67 -4.25 -6.74
N VAL A 128 -12.44 -4.73 -6.92
CA VAL A 128 -11.39 -4.12 -7.74
C VAL A 128 -10.83 -5.11 -8.75
N ASP A 129 -10.24 -4.58 -9.82
CA ASP A 129 -9.58 -5.38 -10.87
C ASP A 129 -8.13 -5.72 -10.47
N LEU A 130 -7.53 -4.88 -9.61
CA LEU A 130 -6.17 -5.09 -9.09
C LEU A 130 -6.08 -4.65 -7.62
N LEU A 131 -5.56 -5.54 -6.78
CA LEU A 131 -4.96 -5.20 -5.50
C LEU A 131 -3.45 -5.05 -5.72
N PHE A 132 -2.89 -3.89 -5.37
CA PHE A 132 -1.48 -3.58 -5.56
C PHE A 132 -0.85 -3.21 -4.22
N THR A 133 0.32 -3.73 -3.92
CA THR A 133 1.05 -3.39 -2.69
C THR A 133 2.55 -3.34 -2.95
N VAL A 134 3.21 -2.32 -2.40
CA VAL A 134 4.65 -2.10 -2.57
C VAL A 134 5.30 -1.76 -1.24
N ASN A 135 6.34 -2.52 -0.88
CA ASN A 135 7.09 -2.34 0.37
C ASN A 135 6.21 -2.38 1.63
N THR A 136 5.12 -3.13 1.58
CA THR A 136 4.14 -3.20 2.67
C THR A 136 3.87 -4.64 3.09
N TYR A 137 4.16 -5.63 2.21
CA TYR A 137 3.86 -7.03 2.47
C TYR A 137 4.47 -7.53 3.78
N HIS A 138 5.70 -7.13 4.09
CA HIS A 138 6.39 -7.51 5.33
C HIS A 138 5.78 -6.89 6.60
N HIS A 139 4.88 -5.93 6.49
CA HIS A 139 4.16 -5.31 7.61
C HIS A 139 2.82 -5.98 7.92
N PHE A 140 2.24 -6.74 6.99
CA PHE A 140 0.97 -7.42 7.26
C PHE A 140 1.15 -8.51 8.32
N GLU A 141 0.31 -8.49 9.34
CA GLU A 141 0.17 -9.57 10.31
C GLU A 141 -0.71 -10.68 9.74
N ASN A 142 -0.48 -11.94 10.15
CA ASN A 142 -1.29 -13.08 9.70
C ASN A 142 -1.54 -13.09 8.18
N ARG A 143 -0.49 -12.88 7.39
CA ARG A 143 -0.56 -12.64 5.94
C ARG A 143 -1.45 -13.62 5.19
N VAL A 144 -1.35 -14.91 5.48
CA VAL A 144 -2.19 -15.94 4.84
C VAL A 144 -3.67 -15.65 5.03
N ALA A 145 -4.10 -15.38 6.28
CA ALA A 145 -5.50 -15.08 6.58
C ALA A 145 -5.94 -13.74 5.98
N TYR A 146 -5.08 -12.73 6.03
CA TYR A 146 -5.35 -11.42 5.44
C TYR A 146 -5.59 -11.54 3.94
N PHE A 147 -4.64 -12.13 3.19
CA PHE A 147 -4.77 -12.28 1.74
C PHE A 147 -5.90 -13.22 1.34
N MET A 148 -6.18 -14.27 2.12
CA MET A 148 -7.38 -15.11 1.92
C MET A 148 -8.65 -14.27 1.99
N GLY A 149 -8.74 -13.36 2.97
CA GLY A 149 -9.87 -12.45 3.14
C GLY A 149 -10.03 -11.43 2.02
N LEU A 150 -8.95 -11.10 1.30
CA LEU A 150 -8.98 -10.13 0.20
C LEU A 150 -9.71 -10.66 -1.05
N LYS A 151 -9.94 -11.97 -1.18
CA LYS A 151 -10.68 -12.55 -2.32
C LYS A 151 -12.06 -11.93 -2.52
N LYS A 152 -12.74 -11.57 -1.42
CA LYS A 152 -14.07 -10.92 -1.47
C LYS A 152 -14.06 -9.56 -2.17
N TYR A 153 -12.88 -8.94 -2.29
CA TYR A 153 -12.69 -7.64 -2.93
C TYR A 153 -12.18 -7.73 -4.36
N LEU A 154 -11.89 -8.93 -4.87
CA LEU A 154 -11.48 -9.10 -6.26
C LEU A 154 -12.70 -9.35 -7.15
N ARG A 155 -12.78 -8.63 -8.24
CA ARG A 155 -13.70 -8.89 -9.32
C ARG A 155 -13.33 -10.20 -10.05
N PRO A 156 -14.25 -10.79 -10.81
CA PRO A 156 -13.91 -11.89 -11.72
C PRO A 156 -12.74 -11.50 -12.64
N GLY A 157 -11.67 -12.30 -12.64
CA GLY A 157 -10.43 -12.00 -13.36
C GLY A 157 -9.54 -10.97 -12.68
N GLY A 158 -9.88 -10.51 -11.48
CA GLY A 158 -9.05 -9.64 -10.66
C GLY A 158 -7.79 -10.36 -10.16
N ARG A 159 -6.75 -9.58 -9.85
CA ARG A 159 -5.43 -10.09 -9.49
C ARG A 159 -4.80 -9.28 -8.37
N ILE A 160 -3.75 -9.85 -7.78
CA ILE A 160 -2.92 -9.19 -6.78
C ILE A 160 -1.50 -9.04 -7.34
N ALA A 161 -0.93 -7.84 -7.23
CA ALA A 161 0.46 -7.58 -7.56
C ALA A 161 1.20 -7.13 -6.30
N ILE A 162 2.26 -7.85 -5.96
CA ILE A 162 3.07 -7.65 -4.77
C ILE A 162 4.49 -7.30 -5.20
N ILE A 163 4.97 -6.14 -4.74
CA ILE A 163 6.37 -5.73 -4.83
C ILE A 163 6.88 -5.56 -3.41
N ASP A 164 7.89 -6.33 -3.04
CA ASP A 164 8.50 -6.19 -1.73
C ASP A 164 10.02 -6.33 -1.80
N PHE A 165 10.72 -5.76 -0.84
CA PHE A 165 12.15 -5.97 -0.71
C PHE A 165 12.47 -7.44 -0.53
N ASP A 166 13.57 -7.86 -1.11
CA ASP A 166 14.09 -9.22 -0.94
C ASP A 166 15.56 -9.20 -0.45
N ARG A 167 16.19 -10.36 -0.42
CA ARG A 167 17.58 -10.51 0.06
C ARG A 167 18.61 -9.66 -0.69
N ARG A 168 18.28 -9.14 -1.88
CA ARG A 168 19.15 -8.25 -2.68
C ARG A 168 19.15 -6.83 -2.17
N ALA A 169 18.19 -6.46 -1.33
CA ALA A 169 18.11 -5.17 -0.66
C ALA A 169 19.02 -5.13 0.56
N TRP A 170 20.31 -4.86 0.35
CA TRP A 170 21.33 -4.93 1.40
C TRP A 170 21.01 -4.06 2.63
N PHE A 171 20.51 -2.86 2.43
CA PHE A 171 20.26 -1.91 3.53
C PHE A 171 18.99 -2.27 4.30
N GLU A 172 17.94 -2.65 3.61
CA GLU A 172 16.65 -3.06 4.16
C GLU A 172 16.75 -4.40 4.89
N GLY A 173 17.66 -5.27 4.45
CA GLY A 173 17.95 -6.55 5.09
C GLY A 173 18.51 -6.40 6.51
N MET A 174 19.23 -5.31 6.79
CA MET A 174 19.79 -5.01 8.11
C MET A 174 18.69 -4.74 9.15
N TRP A 175 17.51 -4.24 8.74
CA TRP A 175 16.37 -3.93 9.60
C TRP A 175 15.25 -4.96 9.52
N LYS A 176 15.44 -6.08 8.79
CA LYS A 176 14.43 -7.12 8.55
C LYS A 176 13.14 -6.60 7.86
N HIS A 177 13.23 -5.49 7.14
CA HIS A 177 12.12 -4.93 6.36
C HIS A 177 12.06 -5.55 4.95
N TYR A 178 11.96 -6.87 4.88
CA TYR A 178 11.84 -7.58 3.61
C TYR A 178 11.18 -8.95 3.79
N THR A 179 10.56 -9.45 2.74
CA THR A 179 10.07 -10.82 2.68
C THR A 179 10.62 -11.50 1.41
N PRO A 180 11.44 -12.56 1.55
CA PRO A 180 11.93 -13.28 0.37
C PRO A 180 10.80 -13.80 -0.51
N ALA A 181 11.00 -13.76 -1.83
CA ALA A 181 9.99 -14.16 -2.81
C ALA A 181 9.40 -15.56 -2.57
N GLU A 182 10.23 -16.52 -2.15
CA GLU A 182 9.81 -17.89 -1.86
C GLU A 182 8.81 -17.99 -0.69
N PHE A 183 8.92 -17.07 0.30
CA PHE A 183 7.94 -16.99 1.39
C PHE A 183 6.63 -16.36 0.91
N ILE A 184 6.71 -15.28 0.13
CA ILE A 184 5.51 -14.65 -0.45
C ILE A 184 4.75 -15.68 -1.30
N LYS A 185 5.44 -16.42 -2.18
CA LYS A 185 4.83 -17.44 -3.04
C LYS A 185 4.10 -18.50 -2.23
N ARG A 186 4.75 -19.06 -1.20
CA ARG A 186 4.17 -20.08 -0.34
C ARG A 186 2.96 -19.56 0.45
N GLU A 187 3.06 -18.36 1.04
CA GLU A 187 1.97 -17.77 1.80
C GLU A 187 0.77 -17.43 0.91
N MET A 188 1.01 -16.95 -0.32
CA MET A 188 -0.04 -16.68 -1.29
C MET A 188 -0.71 -17.96 -1.80
N GLU A 189 0.05 -19.03 -2.01
CA GLU A 189 -0.50 -20.36 -2.32
C GLU A 189 -1.42 -20.85 -1.19
N GLN A 190 -0.97 -20.76 0.06
CA GLN A 190 -1.78 -21.10 1.24
C GLN A 190 -3.04 -20.22 1.36
N ALA A 191 -2.95 -18.96 0.94
CA ALA A 191 -4.10 -18.06 0.88
C ALA A 191 -5.04 -18.38 -0.32
N GLY A 192 -4.68 -19.33 -1.16
CA GLY A 192 -5.45 -19.80 -2.31
C GLY A 192 -5.32 -18.90 -3.53
N TYR A 193 -4.09 -18.54 -3.87
CA TYR A 193 -3.72 -17.80 -5.08
C TYR A 193 -2.64 -18.55 -5.85
N ASP A 194 -2.73 -18.53 -7.18
CA ASP A 194 -1.73 -19.05 -8.09
C ASP A 194 -0.83 -17.94 -8.61
N LEU A 195 0.49 -18.20 -8.63
CA LEU A 195 1.46 -17.28 -9.24
C LEU A 195 1.24 -17.27 -10.75
N GLN A 196 0.96 -16.09 -11.29
CA GLN A 196 0.77 -15.88 -12.73
C GLN A 196 2.05 -15.37 -13.41
N ARG A 197 2.77 -14.48 -12.74
CA ARG A 197 4.00 -13.87 -13.28
C ARG A 197 4.97 -13.54 -12.16
N GLU A 198 6.25 -13.74 -12.46
CA GLU A 198 7.38 -13.24 -11.67
C GLU A 198 8.24 -12.36 -12.57
N LEU A 199 8.47 -11.12 -12.14
CA LEU A 199 9.21 -10.11 -12.88
C LEU A 199 10.55 -9.87 -12.19
N THR A 200 11.63 -9.82 -12.96
CA THR A 200 13.00 -9.80 -12.43
C THR A 200 13.77 -8.52 -12.73
N PHE A 201 13.10 -7.47 -13.22
CA PHE A 201 13.77 -6.23 -13.61
C PHE A 201 14.04 -5.26 -12.45
N LEU A 202 13.54 -5.57 -11.25
CA LEU A 202 13.82 -4.80 -10.03
C LEU A 202 15.00 -5.43 -9.29
N ASP A 203 16.08 -4.67 -9.11
CA ASP A 203 17.33 -5.20 -8.56
C ASP A 203 17.27 -5.49 -7.05
N ARG A 204 16.34 -4.85 -6.33
CA ARG A 204 16.24 -4.92 -4.86
C ARG A 204 14.97 -5.55 -4.37
N GLN A 205 14.03 -5.83 -5.27
CA GLN A 205 12.68 -6.26 -4.92
C GLN A 205 12.26 -7.46 -5.77
N SER A 206 11.41 -8.29 -5.20
CA SER A 206 10.59 -9.23 -5.96
C SER A 206 9.35 -8.51 -6.48
N PHE A 207 8.90 -8.88 -7.68
CA PHE A 207 7.65 -8.42 -8.25
C PHE A 207 6.84 -9.62 -8.73
N LEU A 208 5.77 -9.93 -8.00
CA LEU A 208 4.98 -11.14 -8.16
C LEU A 208 3.52 -10.77 -8.44
N ILE A 209 2.90 -11.43 -9.42
CA ILE A 209 1.49 -11.23 -9.75
C ILE A 209 0.77 -12.55 -9.57
N PHE A 210 -0.33 -12.52 -8.82
CA PHE A 210 -1.14 -13.67 -8.46
C PHE A 210 -2.61 -13.48 -8.91
N ALA A 211 -3.28 -14.60 -9.17
CA ALA A 211 -4.73 -14.64 -9.33
C ALA A 211 -5.34 -15.63 -8.32
N PRO A 212 -6.58 -15.44 -7.88
CA PRO A 212 -7.28 -16.44 -7.10
C PRO A 212 -7.31 -17.77 -7.83
N ASN A 213 -7.10 -18.86 -7.10
CA ASN A 213 -7.26 -20.22 -7.67
C ASN A 213 -8.66 -20.36 -8.25
N ALA A 214 -8.78 -21.06 -9.36
CA ALA A 214 -10.08 -21.45 -9.86
C ALA A 214 -10.86 -22.16 -8.74
N PRO A 215 -12.18 -21.89 -8.59
CA PRO A 215 -12.98 -22.68 -7.65
C PRO A 215 -12.80 -24.16 -8.01
N ALA A 216 -12.51 -25.00 -7.02
CA ALA A 216 -12.43 -26.44 -7.25
C ALA A 216 -13.72 -26.89 -7.93
N GLY A 217 -13.60 -27.39 -9.15
CA GLY A 217 -14.76 -27.89 -9.88
C GLY A 217 -15.45 -29.00 -9.06
N PRO A 218 -16.79 -29.16 -9.17
CA PRO A 218 -17.49 -30.23 -8.47
C PRO A 218 -16.97 -31.59 -8.97
N GLY A 219 -15.92 -32.12 -8.34
CA GLY A 219 -15.31 -33.41 -8.75
C GLY A 219 -13.89 -33.68 -8.25
N SER A 220 -13.17 -32.72 -7.69
CA SER A 220 -11.84 -32.98 -7.10
C SER A 220 -11.97 -33.39 -5.63
N SER A 221 -12.40 -34.64 -5.40
CA SER A 221 -12.21 -35.30 -4.10
C SER A 221 -10.71 -35.44 -3.85
N PRO A 222 -10.20 -35.19 -2.63
CA PRO A 222 -8.82 -35.48 -2.29
C PRO A 222 -8.59 -36.99 -2.51
N GLN A 223 -7.60 -37.32 -3.38
CA GLN A 223 -7.20 -38.71 -3.56
C GLN A 223 -6.77 -39.24 -2.18
N GLY A 224 -7.55 -40.16 -1.66
CA GLY A 224 -7.30 -40.83 -0.40
C GLY A 224 -5.90 -41.44 -0.42
N ILE A 225 -5.12 -41.14 0.61
CA ILE A 225 -3.89 -41.83 0.94
C ILE A 225 -4.31 -43.25 1.27
N ALA A 226 -3.96 -44.20 0.36
CA ALA A 226 -4.16 -45.60 0.61
C ALA A 226 -3.38 -46.03 1.88
N PRO A 227 -3.96 -46.81 2.80
CA PRO A 227 -3.23 -47.28 3.94
C PRO A 227 -2.14 -48.24 3.51
N MET A 228 -0.90 -47.96 3.92
CA MET A 228 0.21 -48.91 3.81
C MET A 228 -0.17 -50.15 4.63
N GLN A 229 -0.33 -51.28 3.95
CA GLN A 229 -0.43 -52.59 4.60
C GLN A 229 0.95 -53.02 5.07
N ASN A 230 1.04 -53.44 6.31
CA ASN A 230 2.21 -54.05 6.94
C ASN A 230 2.58 -55.37 6.31
#